data_20f6971eadcc11d4cb45506185b8384a
#
_entry.id   20f6971eadcc11d4cb45506185b8384a
#
_cell.length_a   1.000
_cell.length_b   1.000
_cell.length_c   1.000
_cell.angle_alpha   90.00
_cell.angle_beta   90.00
_cell.angle_gamma   90.00
#
_symmetry.space_group_name_H-M   'P 1'
#
loop_
_entity.id
_entity.type
_entity.pdbx_description
1 polymer ?
#
loop_
_entity_poly.entity_id
_entity_poly.type
_entity_poly.pdbx_seq_one_letter_code
_entity_poly.pdbx_strand_id
1 'polypeptide(L)'
;MKHLFILLFTACTLLTYAQVPEGYPANYAKAPRFKALIYYTQHAEEAHVQFAEQATTFFKKLNYGDGFVLDITTDFSKYPYEKLKEYNVIIMLNTSPNTKAERDAFEQYMENGGGWVGFHAAAYNDKNTHWPWFVKFLGGGVFYCNNWPPQPVLVEVDNEEHPVTKNLPASFVAPASEWYQWTPSPRQNKDVEVLLSLSPKNYPLGIKDVVNFGDFPIVWSNKNYRMIYLNM
;
A
#
# COMPACT_ATOMS: atom_id res chain seq x y z
N MET A 1 -43.96 46.35 -38.70
CA MET A 1 -43.03 46.55 -37.63
C MET A 1 -43.04 45.30 -36.74
N LYS A 2 -42.00 44.47 -36.88
CA LYS A 2 -41.85 43.20 -36.11
C LYS A 2 -40.75 43.44 -35.09
N HIS A 3 -41.10 43.40 -33.81
CA HIS A 3 -40.12 43.48 -32.73
C HIS A 3 -39.58 42.08 -32.42
N LEU A 4 -38.27 41.90 -32.65
CA LEU A 4 -37.51 40.72 -32.35
C LEU A 4 -37.00 40.83 -30.91
N PHE A 5 -37.54 40.03 -29.99
CA PHE A 5 -37.00 39.90 -28.62
C PHE A 5 -35.83 38.92 -28.64
N ILE A 6 -34.62 39.41 -28.38
CA ILE A 6 -33.44 38.60 -28.14
C ILE A 6 -33.39 38.31 -26.64
N LEU A 7 -33.63 37.01 -26.27
CA LEU A 7 -33.38 36.50 -24.91
C LEU A 7 -31.87 36.20 -24.81
N LEU A 8 -31.16 36.99 -24.03
CA LEU A 8 -29.80 36.68 -23.58
C LEU A 8 -29.90 35.61 -22.47
N PHE A 9 -29.50 34.35 -22.78
CA PHE A 9 -29.22 33.35 -21.78
C PHE A 9 -27.82 33.59 -21.21
N THR A 10 -27.73 34.20 -20.05
CA THR A 10 -26.51 34.24 -19.23
C THR A 10 -26.36 32.87 -18.56
N ALA A 11 -25.53 32.00 -19.15
CA ALA A 11 -25.10 30.75 -18.49
C ALA A 11 -24.18 31.12 -17.32
N CYS A 12 -24.74 31.14 -16.12
CA CYS A 12 -23.95 31.25 -14.89
C CYS A 12 -23.30 29.91 -14.65
N THR A 13 -22.05 29.73 -15.09
CA THR A 13 -21.23 28.58 -14.70
C THR A 13 -20.87 28.74 -13.24
N LEU A 14 -21.62 28.03 -12.39
CA LEU A 14 -21.26 27.83 -10.99
C LEU A 14 -19.98 26.97 -10.96
N LEU A 15 -18.83 27.63 -10.86
CA LEU A 15 -17.59 26.99 -10.44
C LEU A 15 -17.79 26.53 -8.98
N THR A 16 -18.14 25.28 -8.81
CA THR A 16 -18.09 24.65 -7.49
C THR A 16 -16.62 24.54 -7.09
N TYR A 17 -16.14 25.49 -6.32
CA TYR A 17 -14.89 25.32 -5.60
C TYR A 17 -15.09 24.14 -4.66
N ALA A 18 -14.33 23.06 -4.87
CA ALA A 18 -14.23 21.99 -3.88
C ALA A 18 -13.77 22.63 -2.57
N GLN A 19 -14.61 22.58 -1.55
CA GLN A 19 -14.25 23.06 -0.23
C GLN A 19 -13.06 22.26 0.28
N VAL A 20 -11.98 22.96 0.63
CA VAL A 20 -10.83 22.34 1.30
C VAL A 20 -11.32 21.78 2.64
N PRO A 21 -11.13 20.50 2.94
CA PRO A 21 -11.58 19.92 4.20
C PRO A 21 -11.00 20.66 5.40
N GLU A 22 -11.77 20.76 6.48
CA GLU A 22 -11.37 21.42 7.71
C GLU A 22 -10.07 20.79 8.26
N GLY A 23 -9.04 21.60 8.53
CA GLY A 23 -7.72 21.16 9.01
C GLY A 23 -6.60 21.23 7.97
N TYR A 24 -6.88 21.62 6.72
CA TYR A 24 -5.84 21.87 5.72
C TYR A 24 -5.30 23.29 5.79
N PRO A 25 -3.97 23.49 5.67
CA PRO A 25 -3.40 24.83 5.65
C PRO A 25 -3.91 25.59 4.41
N ALA A 26 -4.27 26.87 4.61
CA ALA A 26 -4.88 27.75 3.63
C ALA A 26 -4.05 28.03 2.35
N ASN A 27 -2.84 27.51 2.26
CA ASN A 27 -1.91 27.73 1.14
C ASN A 27 -1.96 26.60 0.07
N TYR A 28 -2.86 25.63 0.15
CA TYR A 28 -3.09 24.72 -0.97
C TYR A 28 -3.80 25.42 -2.12
N ALA A 29 -3.01 26.14 -2.92
CA ALA A 29 -3.51 26.84 -4.10
C ALA A 29 -3.93 25.91 -5.26
N LYS A 30 -3.84 24.57 -5.08
CA LYS A 30 -4.21 23.58 -6.09
C LYS A 30 -5.09 22.51 -5.46
N ALA A 31 -6.08 22.03 -6.23
CA ALA A 31 -6.87 20.86 -5.84
C ALA A 31 -5.95 19.67 -5.52
N PRO A 32 -6.24 18.88 -4.48
CA PRO A 32 -5.42 17.72 -4.14
C PRO A 32 -5.35 16.74 -5.32
N ARG A 33 -4.15 16.21 -5.57
CA ARG A 33 -3.91 15.30 -6.70
C ARG A 33 -4.58 13.94 -6.54
N PHE A 34 -4.73 13.48 -5.29
CA PHE A 34 -5.40 12.23 -4.95
C PHE A 34 -5.78 12.19 -3.46
N LYS A 35 -6.59 11.19 -3.07
CA LYS A 35 -7.00 10.94 -1.70
C LYS A 35 -6.46 9.58 -1.24
N ALA A 36 -5.79 9.54 -0.10
CA ALA A 36 -5.23 8.34 0.51
C ALA A 36 -5.89 8.04 1.86
N LEU A 37 -6.04 6.75 2.17
CA LEU A 37 -6.45 6.26 3.48
C LEU A 37 -5.32 5.43 4.09
N ILE A 38 -4.85 5.80 5.28
CA ILE A 38 -4.00 4.92 6.08
C ILE A 38 -4.88 4.08 7.02
N TYR A 39 -4.64 2.78 7.02
CA TYR A 39 -5.19 1.85 7.99
C TYR A 39 -4.07 1.15 8.75
N TYR A 40 -4.15 1.20 10.09
CA TYR A 40 -3.25 0.45 10.97
C TYR A 40 -3.99 0.00 12.24
N THR A 41 -3.39 -0.90 13.02
CA THR A 41 -3.93 -1.35 14.30
C THR A 41 -3.02 -0.93 15.46
N GLN A 42 -3.63 -0.66 16.62
CA GLN A 42 -2.92 -0.47 17.89
C GLN A 42 -2.84 -1.77 18.71
N HIS A 43 -3.37 -2.88 18.18
CA HIS A 43 -3.48 -4.19 18.82
C HIS A 43 -2.54 -5.20 18.15
N ALA A 44 -1.25 -4.83 18.03
CA ALA A 44 -0.21 -5.68 17.48
C ALA A 44 1.01 -5.65 18.41
N GLU A 45 2.06 -6.37 18.07
CA GLU A 45 3.34 -6.27 18.75
C GLU A 45 3.86 -4.83 18.74
N GLU A 46 4.53 -4.43 19.81
CA GLU A 46 4.97 -3.05 20.02
C GLU A 46 5.77 -2.48 18.84
N ALA A 47 6.68 -3.27 18.28
CA ALA A 47 7.47 -2.84 17.12
C ALA A 47 6.62 -2.51 15.90
N HIS A 48 5.54 -3.29 15.64
CA HIS A 48 4.60 -3.03 14.55
C HIS A 48 3.78 -1.76 14.78
N VAL A 49 3.37 -1.51 16.02
CA VAL A 49 2.63 -0.27 16.38
C VAL A 49 3.53 0.94 16.21
N GLN A 50 4.76 0.89 16.75
CA GLN A 50 5.74 1.97 16.62
C GLN A 50 6.08 2.29 15.17
N PHE A 51 6.26 1.27 14.32
CA PHE A 51 6.44 1.47 12.89
C PHE A 51 5.24 2.20 12.27
N ALA A 52 4.01 1.73 12.55
CA ALA A 52 2.81 2.33 11.99
C ALA A 52 2.63 3.81 12.38
N GLU A 53 2.95 4.17 13.62
CA GLU A 53 2.91 5.55 14.11
C GLU A 53 3.98 6.43 13.43
N GLN A 54 5.20 5.92 13.27
CA GLN A 54 6.28 6.62 12.57
C GLN A 54 5.96 6.79 11.09
N ALA A 55 5.48 5.74 10.42
CA ALA A 55 5.04 5.79 9.03
C ALA A 55 3.89 6.78 8.83
N THR A 56 2.90 6.77 9.73
CA THR A 56 1.80 7.74 9.72
C THR A 56 2.32 9.18 9.83
N THR A 57 3.30 9.42 10.70
CA THR A 57 3.94 10.73 10.84
C THR A 57 4.68 11.14 9.55
N PHE A 58 5.37 10.20 8.91
CA PHE A 58 6.03 10.41 7.63
C PHE A 58 5.02 10.77 6.52
N PHE A 59 3.94 10.02 6.37
CA PHE A 59 2.90 10.30 5.37
C PHE A 59 2.18 11.63 5.61
N LYS A 60 1.98 12.05 6.87
CA LYS A 60 1.48 13.38 7.19
C LYS A 60 2.42 14.49 6.70
N LYS A 61 3.73 14.30 6.82
CA LYS A 61 4.72 15.27 6.29
C LYS A 61 4.69 15.32 4.76
N LEU A 62 4.61 14.17 4.10
CA LEU A 62 4.48 14.11 2.64
C LEU A 62 3.20 14.78 2.16
N ASN A 63 2.09 14.59 2.86
CA ASN A 63 0.82 15.24 2.55
C ASN A 63 0.96 16.75 2.44
N TYR A 64 1.67 17.41 3.36
CA TYR A 64 1.90 18.86 3.32
C TYR A 64 2.71 19.32 2.11
N GLY A 65 3.66 18.52 1.63
CA GLY A 65 4.51 18.85 0.49
C GLY A 65 3.89 18.52 -0.87
N ASP A 66 3.23 17.38 -0.97
CA ASP A 66 2.85 16.78 -2.25
C ASP A 66 1.39 16.99 -2.66
N GLY A 67 0.58 17.66 -1.82
CA GLY A 67 -0.78 18.06 -2.17
C GLY A 67 -1.75 16.91 -2.40
N PHE A 68 -1.82 15.95 -1.50
CA PHE A 68 -2.86 14.93 -1.47
C PHE A 68 -3.67 15.01 -0.17
N VAL A 69 -4.88 14.43 -0.15
CA VAL A 69 -5.71 14.32 1.06
C VAL A 69 -5.36 13.02 1.77
N LEU A 70 -5.18 13.05 3.09
CA LEU A 70 -4.83 11.91 3.89
C LEU A 70 -5.81 11.74 5.05
N ASP A 71 -6.58 10.66 5.01
CA ASP A 71 -7.38 10.17 6.14
C ASP A 71 -6.65 9.01 6.83
N ILE A 72 -6.87 8.84 8.12
CA ILE A 72 -6.21 7.82 8.94
C ILE A 72 -7.26 7.13 9.80
N THR A 73 -7.19 5.81 9.87
CA THR A 73 -8.11 5.02 10.69
C THR A 73 -7.40 3.84 11.36
N THR A 74 -7.88 3.49 12.55
CA THR A 74 -7.59 2.22 13.24
C THR A 74 -8.79 1.26 13.21
N ASP A 75 -9.87 1.66 12.55
CA ASP A 75 -11.12 0.90 12.48
C ASP A 75 -11.60 0.83 11.02
N PHE A 76 -11.30 -0.28 10.36
CA PHE A 76 -11.65 -0.48 8.95
C PHE A 76 -13.15 -0.73 8.76
N SER A 77 -13.88 -1.15 9.78
CA SER A 77 -15.32 -1.39 9.72
C SER A 77 -16.12 -0.13 9.34
N LYS A 78 -15.55 1.06 9.59
CA LYS A 78 -16.13 2.36 9.22
C LYS A 78 -16.03 2.68 7.73
N TYR A 79 -15.41 1.80 6.93
CA TYR A 79 -15.08 2.02 5.53
C TYR A 79 -15.70 0.92 4.64
N PRO A 80 -17.04 0.88 4.50
CA PRO A 80 -17.68 0.04 3.49
C PRO A 80 -17.22 0.47 2.08
N TYR A 81 -17.44 -0.37 1.07
CA TYR A 81 -17.02 -0.09 -0.31
C TYR A 81 -17.43 1.30 -0.79
N GLU A 82 -18.65 1.74 -0.49
CA GLU A 82 -19.18 3.05 -0.90
C GLU A 82 -18.32 4.23 -0.39
N LYS A 83 -17.63 4.04 0.73
CA LYS A 83 -16.68 5.00 1.27
C LYS A 83 -15.25 4.76 0.76
N LEU A 84 -14.83 3.49 0.64
CA LEU A 84 -13.49 3.15 0.12
C LEU A 84 -13.27 3.67 -1.30
N LYS A 85 -14.28 3.63 -2.16
CA LYS A 85 -14.18 4.10 -3.56
C LYS A 85 -13.86 5.59 -3.71
N GLU A 86 -13.97 6.37 -2.64
CA GLU A 86 -13.56 7.78 -2.63
C GLU A 86 -12.05 7.96 -2.57
N TYR A 87 -11.31 6.90 -2.21
CA TYR A 87 -9.86 6.92 -2.09
C TYR A 87 -9.18 6.37 -3.34
N ASN A 88 -8.09 7.02 -3.74
CA ASN A 88 -7.26 6.56 -4.85
C ASN A 88 -6.29 5.46 -4.40
N VAL A 89 -5.92 5.46 -3.11
CA VAL A 89 -5.01 4.47 -2.52
C VAL A 89 -5.33 4.23 -1.06
N ILE A 90 -5.26 2.95 -0.66
CA ILE A 90 -5.29 2.50 0.74
C ILE A 90 -3.87 2.06 1.10
N ILE A 91 -3.34 2.60 2.18
CA ILE A 91 -2.03 2.27 2.73
C ILE A 91 -2.27 1.45 4.01
N MET A 92 -1.87 0.20 4.01
CA MET A 92 -2.01 -0.70 5.16
C MET A 92 -0.67 -0.89 5.85
N LEU A 93 -0.62 -0.51 7.12
CA LEU A 93 0.60 -0.58 7.94
C LEU A 93 0.45 -1.71 8.95
N ASN A 94 1.13 -2.83 8.71
CA ASN A 94 1.16 -4.03 9.58
C ASN A 94 -0.22 -4.59 9.95
N THR A 95 -1.23 -4.37 9.13
CA THR A 95 -2.58 -4.90 9.35
C THR A 95 -3.33 -5.06 8.04
N SER A 96 -4.37 -5.91 8.05
CA SER A 96 -5.26 -6.14 6.91
C SER A 96 -6.71 -6.26 7.39
N PRO A 97 -7.72 -6.18 6.50
CA PRO A 97 -9.11 -6.42 6.84
C PRO A 97 -9.32 -7.77 7.52
N ASN A 98 -10.04 -7.79 8.63
CA ASN A 98 -10.17 -8.96 9.48
C ASN A 98 -11.54 -9.65 9.35
N THR A 99 -12.62 -8.89 9.36
CA THR A 99 -13.97 -9.44 9.24
C THR A 99 -14.33 -9.71 7.77
N LYS A 100 -15.32 -10.59 7.56
CA LYS A 100 -15.82 -10.86 6.20
C LYS A 100 -16.28 -9.58 5.50
N ALA A 101 -17.02 -8.72 6.19
CA ALA A 101 -17.52 -7.47 5.62
C ALA A 101 -16.40 -6.51 5.19
N GLU A 102 -15.35 -6.41 5.99
CA GLU A 102 -14.17 -5.61 5.66
C GLU A 102 -13.42 -6.18 4.47
N ARG A 103 -13.26 -7.52 4.42
CA ARG A 103 -12.63 -8.22 3.30
C ARG A 103 -13.40 -8.03 2.02
N ASP A 104 -14.73 -8.24 2.05
CA ASP A 104 -15.60 -8.05 0.89
C ASP A 104 -15.52 -6.60 0.36
N ALA A 105 -15.50 -5.61 1.25
CA ALA A 105 -15.36 -4.21 0.87
C ALA A 105 -14.01 -3.89 0.22
N PHE A 106 -12.92 -4.46 0.75
CA PHE A 106 -11.59 -4.31 0.19
C PHE A 106 -11.45 -5.03 -1.16
N GLU A 107 -11.94 -6.26 -1.28
CA GLU A 107 -11.98 -6.99 -2.56
C GLU A 107 -12.68 -6.15 -3.62
N GLN A 108 -13.88 -5.68 -3.33
CA GLN A 108 -14.66 -4.87 -4.25
C GLN A 108 -13.93 -3.57 -4.64
N TYR A 109 -13.25 -2.92 -3.69
CA TYR A 109 -12.43 -1.74 -3.96
C TYR A 109 -11.29 -2.04 -4.93
N MET A 110 -10.56 -3.12 -4.72
CA MET A 110 -9.43 -3.51 -5.57
C MET A 110 -9.88 -3.96 -6.96
N GLU A 111 -10.97 -4.76 -7.05
CA GLU A 111 -11.55 -5.21 -8.33
C GLU A 111 -12.11 -4.06 -9.16
N ASN A 112 -12.45 -2.94 -8.54
CA ASN A 112 -12.89 -1.72 -9.23
C ASN A 112 -11.74 -0.70 -9.46
N GLY A 113 -10.48 -1.16 -9.41
CA GLY A 113 -9.32 -0.34 -9.79
C GLY A 113 -8.77 0.55 -8.69
N GLY A 114 -9.12 0.29 -7.44
CA GLY A 114 -8.51 0.92 -6.28
C GLY A 114 -7.00 0.67 -6.22
N GLY A 115 -6.26 1.52 -5.51
CA GLY A 115 -4.82 1.37 -5.29
C GLY A 115 -4.51 0.86 -3.88
N TRP A 116 -3.48 0.04 -3.74
CA TRP A 116 -3.04 -0.46 -2.44
C TRP A 116 -1.53 -0.42 -2.27
N VAL A 117 -1.09 -0.02 -1.07
CA VAL A 117 0.29 -0.16 -0.62
C VAL A 117 0.26 -0.87 0.74
N GLY A 118 0.85 -2.05 0.81
CA GLY A 118 0.90 -2.84 2.03
C GLY A 118 2.31 -2.98 2.57
N PHE A 119 2.44 -2.79 3.87
CA PHE A 119 3.71 -2.91 4.57
C PHE A 119 3.71 -4.14 5.47
N HIS A 120 4.75 -4.95 5.34
CA HIS A 120 5.11 -6.06 6.21
C HIS A 120 3.90 -6.97 6.56
N ALA A 121 3.44 -6.99 7.81
CA ALA A 121 2.32 -7.83 8.23
C ALA A 121 0.97 -7.50 7.54
N ALA A 122 0.89 -6.41 6.76
CA ALA A 122 -0.30 -6.14 5.95
C ALA A 122 -0.59 -7.22 4.89
N ALA A 123 0.44 -7.96 4.46
CA ALA A 123 0.28 -9.09 3.54
C ALA A 123 0.30 -10.45 4.24
N TYR A 124 0.46 -10.48 5.57
CA TYR A 124 0.53 -11.75 6.26
C TYR A 124 -0.70 -12.61 5.95
N ASN A 125 -0.42 -13.81 5.47
CA ASN A 125 -1.42 -14.84 5.25
C ASN A 125 -0.74 -16.20 5.45
N ASP A 126 -1.47 -17.14 6.01
CA ASP A 126 -1.04 -18.50 6.21
C ASP A 126 -2.17 -19.48 5.84
N LYS A 127 -1.95 -20.77 6.06
CA LYS A 127 -2.95 -21.82 5.80
C LYS A 127 -4.27 -21.62 6.56
N ASN A 128 -4.29 -20.81 7.63
CA ASN A 128 -5.47 -20.56 8.47
C ASN A 128 -6.17 -19.23 8.11
N THR A 129 -5.61 -18.43 7.24
CA THR A 129 -6.14 -17.12 6.89
C THR A 129 -7.49 -17.20 6.17
N HIS A 130 -7.77 -18.31 5.45
CA HIS A 130 -9.02 -18.57 4.74
C HIS A 130 -9.52 -17.40 3.89
N TRP A 131 -8.60 -16.75 3.17
CA TRP A 131 -8.90 -15.65 2.26
C TRP A 131 -8.26 -15.88 0.88
N PRO A 132 -8.80 -16.82 0.07
CA PRO A 132 -8.19 -17.24 -1.20
C PRO A 132 -8.01 -16.10 -2.21
N TRP A 133 -8.95 -15.15 -2.23
CA TRP A 133 -8.83 -13.96 -3.06
C TRP A 133 -7.56 -13.17 -2.72
N PHE A 134 -7.28 -12.96 -1.43
CA PHE A 134 -6.11 -12.21 -0.98
C PHE A 134 -4.80 -12.89 -1.35
N VAL A 135 -4.73 -14.21 -1.23
CA VAL A 135 -3.57 -15.00 -1.69
C VAL A 135 -3.32 -14.76 -3.19
N LYS A 136 -4.39 -14.82 -4.02
CA LYS A 136 -4.30 -14.53 -5.45
C LYS A 136 -3.90 -13.08 -5.70
N PHE A 137 -4.47 -12.13 -4.99
CA PHE A 137 -4.16 -10.71 -5.05
C PHE A 137 -2.68 -10.44 -4.77
N LEU A 138 -2.09 -11.09 -3.78
CA LEU A 138 -0.68 -11.00 -3.44
C LEU A 138 0.25 -11.71 -4.43
N GLY A 139 -0.27 -12.54 -5.31
CA GLY A 139 0.52 -13.27 -6.31
C GLY A 139 0.64 -14.77 -6.08
N GLY A 140 -0.10 -15.33 -5.12
CA GLY A 140 -0.20 -16.78 -4.89
C GLY A 140 0.71 -17.34 -3.81
N GLY A 141 1.65 -16.58 -3.28
CA GLY A 141 2.51 -17.00 -2.18
C GLY A 141 1.80 -16.93 -0.82
N VAL A 142 2.10 -17.90 0.03
CA VAL A 142 1.66 -17.95 1.43
C VAL A 142 2.88 -17.76 2.31
N PHE A 143 2.74 -17.06 3.43
CA PHE A 143 3.82 -16.90 4.39
C PHE A 143 4.36 -18.27 4.82
N TYR A 144 5.66 -18.43 4.72
CA TYR A 144 6.35 -19.66 5.06
C TYR A 144 7.14 -19.53 6.35
N CYS A 145 8.02 -18.53 6.45
CA CYS A 145 8.84 -18.24 7.60
C CYS A 145 9.43 -16.83 7.53
N ASN A 146 10.12 -16.42 8.59
CA ASN A 146 10.96 -15.23 8.64
C ASN A 146 12.26 -15.55 9.39
N ASN A 147 13.25 -14.68 9.23
CA ASN A 147 14.46 -14.71 10.05
C ASN A 147 14.15 -14.26 11.48
N TRP A 148 14.98 -14.74 12.39
CA TRP A 148 15.00 -14.30 13.79
C TRP A 148 16.41 -14.40 14.36
N PRO A 149 16.95 -13.37 15.04
CA PRO A 149 16.33 -12.04 15.28
C PRO A 149 16.19 -11.19 14.03
N PRO A 150 15.45 -10.05 14.08
CA PRO A 150 15.44 -9.05 13.01
C PRO A 150 16.86 -8.59 12.66
N GLN A 151 17.17 -8.50 11.37
CA GLN A 151 18.52 -8.16 10.88
C GLN A 151 18.47 -7.14 9.76
N PRO A 152 19.47 -6.24 9.67
CA PRO A 152 19.71 -5.47 8.46
C PRO A 152 20.18 -6.40 7.33
N VAL A 153 19.78 -6.11 6.11
CA VAL A 153 20.12 -6.93 4.93
C VAL A 153 20.56 -6.09 3.75
N LEU A 154 21.40 -6.67 2.91
CA LEU A 154 21.64 -6.14 1.57
C LEU A 154 20.45 -6.48 0.67
N VAL A 155 19.87 -5.45 0.07
CA VAL A 155 18.78 -5.54 -0.89
C VAL A 155 19.29 -5.24 -2.28
N GLU A 156 18.83 -5.98 -3.27
CA GLU A 156 19.10 -5.76 -4.69
C GLU A 156 17.81 -5.30 -5.40
N VAL A 157 17.95 -4.36 -6.34
CA VAL A 157 16.85 -3.88 -7.18
C VAL A 157 16.72 -4.82 -8.37
N ASP A 158 15.57 -5.47 -8.50
CA ASP A 158 15.28 -6.41 -9.61
C ASP A 158 14.88 -5.69 -10.90
N ASN A 159 14.18 -4.56 -10.78
CA ASN A 159 13.78 -3.73 -11.92
C ASN A 159 14.08 -2.26 -11.62
N GLU A 160 15.12 -1.71 -12.23
CA GLU A 160 15.56 -0.32 -12.09
C GLU A 160 14.69 0.67 -12.89
N GLU A 161 13.92 0.20 -13.86
CA GLU A 161 13.09 1.03 -14.73
C GLU A 161 11.68 1.29 -14.16
N HIS A 162 11.27 0.52 -13.16
CA HIS A 162 9.94 0.67 -12.58
C HIS A 162 9.81 2.02 -11.84
N PRO A 163 8.65 2.74 -11.95
CA PRO A 163 8.47 4.05 -11.32
C PRO A 163 8.76 4.10 -9.82
N VAL A 164 8.58 3.00 -9.10
CA VAL A 164 8.84 2.89 -7.66
C VAL A 164 10.33 2.76 -7.34
N THR A 165 11.11 2.17 -8.21
CA THR A 165 12.53 1.81 -7.96
C THR A 165 13.54 2.63 -8.72
N LYS A 166 13.14 3.32 -9.81
CA LYS A 166 14.04 4.04 -10.74
C LYS A 166 14.98 5.08 -10.12
N ASN A 167 14.71 5.50 -8.90
CA ASN A 167 15.55 6.47 -8.18
C ASN A 167 16.33 5.82 -7.03
N LEU A 168 16.24 4.50 -6.88
CA LEU A 168 17.01 3.75 -5.89
C LEU A 168 18.38 3.38 -6.46
N PRO A 169 19.41 3.23 -5.62
CA PRO A 169 20.65 2.59 -6.05
C PRO A 169 20.40 1.11 -6.38
N ALA A 170 21.19 0.51 -7.26
CA ALA A 170 21.05 -0.89 -7.66
C ALA A 170 21.07 -1.89 -6.48
N SER A 171 21.68 -1.49 -5.36
CA SER A 171 21.63 -2.22 -4.09
C SER A 171 21.85 -1.28 -2.92
N PHE A 172 21.28 -1.64 -1.76
CA PHE A 172 21.46 -0.88 -0.51
C PHE A 172 21.22 -1.77 0.70
N VAL A 173 21.68 -1.31 1.86
CA VAL A 173 21.41 -2.00 3.13
C VAL A 173 20.09 -1.46 3.71
N ALA A 174 19.11 -2.34 3.83
CA ALA A 174 17.86 -2.04 4.52
C ALA A 174 18.01 -2.21 6.04
N PRO A 175 17.26 -1.44 6.85
CA PRO A 175 17.24 -1.58 8.30
C PRO A 175 16.86 -2.98 8.76
N ALA A 176 17.10 -3.26 10.05
CA ALA A 176 16.70 -4.54 10.64
C ALA A 176 15.18 -4.74 10.55
N SER A 177 14.78 -5.89 10.02
CA SER A 177 13.38 -6.32 9.92
C SER A 177 13.28 -7.83 9.99
N GLU A 178 12.06 -8.32 10.16
CA GLU A 178 11.69 -9.70 9.93
C GLU A 178 11.38 -9.87 8.45
N TRP A 179 12.25 -10.56 7.75
CA TRP A 179 12.14 -10.77 6.30
C TRP A 179 11.29 -11.99 6.03
N TYR A 180 10.06 -11.79 5.56
CA TYR A 180 9.11 -12.86 5.27
C TYR A 180 9.48 -13.58 3.98
N GLN A 181 9.55 -14.90 4.05
CA GLN A 181 9.65 -15.77 2.89
C GLN A 181 8.29 -16.38 2.55
N TRP A 182 8.03 -16.51 1.26
CA TRP A 182 6.75 -16.92 0.70
C TRP A 182 6.89 -18.22 -0.09
N THR A 183 5.91 -19.09 0.00
CA THR A 183 5.90 -20.34 -0.76
C THR A 183 4.53 -20.56 -1.44
N PRO A 184 4.49 -20.82 -2.76
CA PRO A 184 5.61 -20.61 -3.70
C PRO A 184 6.10 -19.16 -3.71
N SER A 185 7.32 -18.93 -4.23
CA SER A 185 7.80 -17.55 -4.41
C SER A 185 6.85 -16.77 -5.30
N PRO A 186 6.48 -15.52 -4.96
CA PRO A 186 5.68 -14.64 -5.82
C PRO A 186 6.26 -14.51 -7.23
N ARG A 187 7.57 -14.60 -7.41
CA ARG A 187 8.25 -14.54 -8.72
C ARG A 187 7.83 -15.68 -9.66
N GLN A 188 7.32 -16.79 -9.16
CA GLN A 188 6.84 -17.89 -10.01
C GLN A 188 5.53 -17.56 -10.74
N ASN A 189 4.82 -16.53 -10.29
CA ASN A 189 3.63 -16.05 -10.95
C ASN A 189 4.00 -15.02 -12.04
N LYS A 190 3.66 -15.32 -13.29
CA LYS A 190 3.91 -14.44 -14.45
C LYS A 190 3.26 -13.06 -14.36
N ASP A 191 2.22 -12.93 -13.54
CA ASP A 191 1.49 -11.69 -13.32
C ASP A 191 2.12 -10.84 -12.21
N VAL A 192 3.09 -11.38 -11.48
CA VAL A 192 3.86 -10.66 -10.47
C VAL A 192 5.13 -10.07 -11.09
N GLU A 193 5.40 -8.83 -10.73
CA GLU A 193 6.66 -8.15 -11.03
C GLU A 193 7.40 -7.90 -9.71
N VAL A 194 8.51 -8.61 -9.51
CA VAL A 194 9.37 -8.41 -8.35
C VAL A 194 10.23 -7.17 -8.59
N LEU A 195 10.26 -6.29 -7.61
CA LEU A 195 10.95 -5.01 -7.68
C LEU A 195 12.24 -4.99 -6.84
N LEU A 196 12.19 -5.63 -5.66
CA LEU A 196 13.35 -5.78 -4.76
C LEU A 196 13.41 -7.19 -4.21
N SER A 197 14.63 -7.70 -4.06
CA SER A 197 14.92 -8.99 -3.44
C SER A 197 16.05 -8.89 -2.41
N LEU A 198 16.09 -9.81 -1.46
CA LEU A 198 17.27 -9.99 -0.63
C LEU A 198 18.43 -10.53 -1.47
N SER A 199 19.61 -9.93 -1.33
CA SER A 199 20.82 -10.44 -1.95
C SER A 199 21.17 -11.83 -1.39
N PRO A 200 21.57 -12.77 -2.23
CA PRO A 200 22.10 -14.07 -1.78
C PRO A 200 23.32 -13.96 -0.85
N LYS A 201 24.00 -12.81 -0.84
CA LYS A 201 25.12 -12.54 0.06
C LYS A 201 24.73 -12.42 1.54
N ASN A 202 23.41 -12.30 1.85
CA ASN A 202 22.90 -12.23 3.21
C ASN A 202 22.77 -13.59 3.92
N TYR A 203 22.87 -14.70 3.22
CA TYR A 203 22.65 -16.00 3.83
C TYR A 203 23.83 -16.49 4.64
N PRO A 204 23.57 -17.19 5.75
CA PRO A 204 22.29 -17.42 6.43
C PRO A 204 21.79 -16.17 7.18
N LEU A 205 20.45 -16.04 7.32
CA LEU A 205 19.76 -14.89 7.93
C LEU A 205 19.41 -15.12 9.41
N GLY A 206 20.32 -15.58 10.23
CA GLY A 206 20.11 -15.73 11.65
C GLY A 206 19.98 -17.16 12.15
N ILE A 207 19.78 -17.30 13.46
CA ILE A 207 19.94 -18.56 14.19
C ILE A 207 18.74 -19.51 14.00
N LYS A 208 17.54 -19.00 13.88
CA LYS A 208 16.33 -19.78 13.58
C LYS A 208 16.06 -19.82 12.08
N ASP A 209 17.12 -19.98 11.37
CA ASP A 209 17.08 -19.83 9.96
C ASP A 209 16.42 -21.04 9.30
N VAL A 210 15.14 -20.91 9.09
CA VAL A 210 14.35 -21.78 8.25
C VAL A 210 14.19 -21.21 6.84
N VAL A 211 14.83 -20.06 6.59
CA VAL A 211 14.86 -19.40 5.30
C VAL A 211 15.73 -20.22 4.36
N ASN A 212 15.15 -20.76 3.32
CA ASN A 212 15.87 -21.48 2.30
C ASN A 212 16.70 -20.52 1.45
N PHE A 213 17.92 -20.93 1.09
CA PHE A 213 18.68 -20.26 0.05
C PHE A 213 17.90 -20.24 -1.26
N GLY A 214 17.96 -19.15 -1.96
CA GLY A 214 17.29 -19.01 -3.24
C GLY A 214 16.60 -17.66 -3.40
N ASP A 215 15.48 -17.66 -4.10
CA ASP A 215 14.74 -16.45 -4.43
C ASP A 215 14.00 -15.90 -3.22
N PHE A 216 14.20 -14.61 -2.92
CA PHE A 216 13.63 -13.97 -1.75
C PHE A 216 13.07 -12.58 -2.08
N PRO A 217 11.95 -12.51 -2.81
CA PRO A 217 11.28 -11.24 -3.12
C PRO A 217 10.79 -10.56 -1.83
N ILE A 218 11.04 -9.26 -1.73
CA ILE A 218 10.58 -8.44 -0.59
C ILE A 218 9.72 -7.26 -0.99
N VAL A 219 9.80 -6.82 -2.25
CA VAL A 219 8.90 -5.82 -2.82
C VAL A 219 8.43 -6.29 -4.17
N TRP A 220 7.12 -6.26 -4.38
CA TRP A 220 6.54 -6.63 -5.68
C TRP A 220 5.21 -5.96 -5.96
N SER A 221 4.81 -6.03 -7.22
CA SER A 221 3.52 -5.64 -7.75
C SER A 221 2.84 -6.84 -8.43
N ASN A 222 1.51 -6.88 -8.41
CA ASN A 222 0.72 -7.78 -9.23
C ASN A 222 0.08 -6.97 -10.38
N LYS A 223 0.41 -7.30 -11.62
CA LYS A 223 0.00 -6.57 -12.83
C LYS A 223 -1.53 -6.52 -13.03
N ASN A 224 -2.28 -7.41 -12.36
CA ASN A 224 -3.73 -7.42 -12.41
C ASN A 224 -4.37 -6.37 -11.49
N TYR A 225 -3.58 -5.74 -10.60
CA TYR A 225 -4.04 -4.78 -9.60
C TYR A 225 -3.10 -3.58 -9.49
N ARG A 226 -3.61 -2.46 -9.04
CA ARG A 226 -2.79 -1.29 -8.70
C ARG A 226 -2.25 -1.45 -7.27
N MET A 227 -1.25 -2.29 -7.10
CA MET A 227 -0.74 -2.63 -5.77
C MET A 227 0.78 -2.67 -5.72
N ILE A 228 1.32 -2.32 -4.55
CA ILE A 228 2.71 -2.56 -4.16
C ILE A 228 2.69 -3.16 -2.75
N TYR A 229 3.41 -4.24 -2.59
CA TYR A 229 3.72 -4.79 -1.28
C TYR A 229 5.18 -4.57 -0.94
N LEU A 230 5.46 -4.22 0.32
CA LEU A 230 6.79 -4.02 0.89
C LEU A 230 6.94 -4.86 2.16
N ASN A 231 7.88 -5.79 2.14
CA ASN A 231 8.22 -6.64 3.28
C ASN A 231 9.36 -5.99 4.10
N MET A 232 9.13 -4.84 4.63
CA MET A 232 10.08 -4.15 5.50
C MET A 232 9.38 -3.18 6.44
#